data_c8eb3403c98cb5716c4161bd65817f29
#
_entry.id   c8eb3403c98cb5716c4161bd65817f29
#
_cell.length_a   1.000
_cell.length_b   1.000
_cell.length_c   1.000
_cell.angle_alpha   90.00
_cell.angle_beta   90.00
_cell.angle_gamma   90.00
#
_symmetry.space_group_name_H-M   'P 1'
#
loop_
_entity.id
_entity.type
_entity.pdbx_description
1 polymer ?
#
loop_
_entity_poly.entity_id
_entity_poly.type
_entity_poly.pdbx_seq_one_letter_code
_entity_poly.pdbx_strand_id
1 'polypeptide(L)'
;MNKNNPTLKETLVAARQNYRKGDLKTAETLCYKILSINPNYLETKILLASISAQEKNYIKAKQLLNEAIDIEPNNVIILNNLGTTCKQLGELKNAIGYYKKAIQIDPNNTNAYYNLGATCYDLKQLKEAKSYLQKAIELQPNFALPFLILGNTCVDLKEYENAISNYQKAIDINYNLAGAHNNLGLVFRALNDFKNAISCYKKAIKIKKNHAGAHHNLALAFKETGKFNEAIKSHEMAIKYEPENLAHYFYLSDLKKDILDIDLKNKIEKIIRKNNTTKNNVAHGNYLLSKYEQKTKNYEKELNFLIKGHQFYFNSRKTKFETLVKYNFDDMLQIANGIEVEKLGEKNKYEIKPIFIIGVPRCGSTLVEKIIGSGEMFIPMGEETSVLEEFVTTKIMEKKSLNLGKVSEIRNELFNKYKKRGLISDKFSNIFTDKSLNNFFFLKFIKEIYPNAKIINCKRDALSSIVSIFRNQLTELAWAHDLNNIFKYFDNYLQITRNFNEINPNFVYELQFEKLVNNPEKESKKLMKFCGLPWSKKCLEFYKRKDLISKTASNIQIRSAIYKHSLERYLPYKKFLNQYGKKYSWFN
;
A
#
# COMPACT_ATOMS: atom_id res chain seq x y z
N MET A 1 -25.30 0.56 66.52
CA MET A 1 -25.51 0.07 65.14
C MET A 1 -25.37 1.25 64.16
N ASN A 2 -24.22 1.35 63.50
CA ASN A 2 -23.92 2.46 62.58
C ASN A 2 -24.74 2.25 61.26
N LYS A 3 -25.78 3.06 61.08
CA LYS A 3 -26.70 3.06 59.94
C LYS A 3 -26.14 3.60 58.62
N ASN A 4 -24.83 3.80 58.50
CA ASN A 4 -24.22 4.48 57.34
C ASN A 4 -23.16 3.69 56.59
N ASN A 5 -23.10 2.36 56.69
CA ASN A 5 -22.20 1.59 55.82
C ASN A 5 -23.00 1.11 54.60
N PRO A 6 -22.72 1.62 53.37
CA PRO A 6 -23.41 1.19 52.15
C PRO A 6 -23.20 -0.30 51.94
N THR A 7 -24.24 -0.99 51.48
CA THR A 7 -24.19 -2.41 51.13
C THR A 7 -23.14 -2.62 50.03
N LEU A 8 -22.57 -3.84 49.89
CA LEU A 8 -21.62 -4.16 48.81
C LEU A 8 -22.21 -3.81 47.44
N LYS A 9 -23.52 -4.00 47.28
CA LYS A 9 -24.23 -3.70 46.03
C LYS A 9 -24.29 -2.20 45.74
N GLU A 10 -24.57 -1.38 46.73
CA GLU A 10 -24.58 0.09 46.62
C GLU A 10 -23.18 0.63 46.33
N THR A 11 -22.14 0.07 46.96
CA THR A 11 -20.74 0.41 46.72
C THR A 11 -20.35 0.04 45.30
N LEU A 12 -20.80 -1.10 44.76
CA LEU A 12 -20.55 -1.49 43.36
C LEU A 12 -21.24 -0.54 42.35
N VAL A 13 -22.46 -0.12 42.66
CA VAL A 13 -23.19 0.87 41.83
C VAL A 13 -22.39 2.18 41.79
N ALA A 14 -21.89 2.66 42.93
CA ALA A 14 -21.06 3.85 43.00
C ALA A 14 -19.75 3.67 42.22
N ALA A 15 -19.11 2.50 42.33
CA ALA A 15 -17.89 2.20 41.53
C ALA A 15 -18.18 2.23 40.03
N ARG A 16 -19.27 1.62 39.56
CA ARG A 16 -19.68 1.68 38.13
C ARG A 16 -19.98 3.11 37.67
N GLN A 17 -20.59 3.94 38.51
CA GLN A 17 -20.88 5.34 38.18
C GLN A 17 -19.59 6.14 38.01
N ASN A 18 -18.61 5.99 38.91
CA ASN A 18 -17.32 6.64 38.83
C ASN A 18 -16.53 6.16 37.60
N TYR A 19 -16.53 4.86 37.32
CA TYR A 19 -15.95 4.30 36.10
C TYR A 19 -16.53 4.96 34.82
N ARG A 20 -17.88 5.10 34.73
CA ARG A 20 -18.56 5.76 33.60
C ARG A 20 -18.21 7.24 33.48
N LYS A 21 -17.95 7.94 34.58
CA LYS A 21 -17.50 9.33 34.63
C LYS A 21 -16.01 9.51 34.27
N GLY A 22 -15.26 8.39 34.17
CA GLY A 22 -13.81 8.42 33.93
C GLY A 22 -12.97 8.59 35.20
N ASP A 23 -13.58 8.64 36.39
CA ASP A 23 -12.87 8.66 37.67
C ASP A 23 -12.45 7.22 38.04
N LEU A 24 -11.39 6.76 37.37
CA LEU A 24 -10.89 5.40 37.51
C LEU A 24 -10.32 5.14 38.92
N LYS A 25 -9.67 6.14 39.52
CA LYS A 25 -9.04 6.01 40.84
C LYS A 25 -10.06 5.79 41.95
N THR A 26 -11.15 6.56 41.96
CA THR A 26 -12.24 6.38 42.89
C THR A 26 -12.96 5.04 42.65
N ALA A 27 -13.21 4.68 41.38
CA ALA A 27 -13.80 3.40 41.03
C ALA A 27 -12.96 2.21 41.50
N GLU A 28 -11.62 2.26 41.31
CA GLU A 28 -10.68 1.24 41.76
C GLU A 28 -10.69 1.10 43.29
N THR A 29 -10.62 2.22 44.02
CA THR A 29 -10.68 2.23 45.48
C THR A 29 -11.96 1.57 46.01
N LEU A 30 -13.12 1.87 45.43
CA LEU A 30 -14.38 1.26 45.78
C LEU A 30 -14.40 -0.25 45.49
N CYS A 31 -13.80 -0.67 44.38
CA CYS A 31 -13.65 -2.09 44.05
C CYS A 31 -12.82 -2.83 45.10
N TYR A 32 -11.68 -2.29 45.51
CA TYR A 32 -10.86 -2.89 46.57
C TYR A 32 -11.59 -2.96 47.90
N LYS A 33 -12.37 -1.94 48.27
CA LYS A 33 -13.20 -1.97 49.47
C LYS A 33 -14.22 -3.13 49.44
N ILE A 34 -14.81 -3.42 48.29
CA ILE A 34 -15.72 -4.57 48.14
C ILE A 34 -14.97 -5.88 48.26
N LEU A 35 -13.80 -6.01 47.58
CA LEU A 35 -13.02 -7.24 47.56
C LEU A 35 -12.34 -7.53 48.92
N SER A 36 -12.09 -6.53 49.74
CA SER A 36 -11.62 -6.74 51.15
C SER A 36 -12.67 -7.38 52.04
N ILE A 37 -13.96 -7.22 51.69
CA ILE A 37 -15.08 -7.83 52.44
C ILE A 37 -15.49 -9.18 51.81
N ASN A 38 -15.57 -9.23 50.47
CA ASN A 38 -15.85 -10.44 49.70
C ASN A 38 -14.85 -10.60 48.56
N PRO A 39 -13.74 -11.35 48.77
CA PRO A 39 -12.72 -11.54 47.74
C PRO A 39 -13.21 -12.19 46.44
N ASN A 40 -14.31 -12.91 46.48
CA ASN A 40 -14.88 -13.61 45.32
C ASN A 40 -16.06 -12.87 44.69
N TYR A 41 -16.24 -11.57 44.96
CA TYR A 41 -17.33 -10.81 44.36
C TYR A 41 -17.07 -10.59 42.85
N LEU A 42 -17.71 -11.45 42.03
CA LEU A 42 -17.45 -11.62 40.63
C LEU A 42 -17.52 -10.31 39.82
N GLU A 43 -18.64 -9.57 39.97
CA GLU A 43 -18.90 -8.35 39.21
C GLU A 43 -17.86 -7.26 39.53
N THR A 44 -17.30 -7.28 40.75
CA THR A 44 -16.23 -6.34 41.14
C THR A 44 -14.90 -6.71 40.49
N LYS A 45 -14.56 -8.01 40.41
CA LYS A 45 -13.37 -8.47 39.68
C LYS A 45 -13.44 -8.07 38.20
N ILE A 46 -14.62 -8.27 37.56
CA ILE A 46 -14.82 -7.85 36.15
C ILE A 46 -14.68 -6.34 35.98
N LEU A 47 -15.25 -5.54 36.89
CA LEU A 47 -15.14 -4.08 36.83
C LEU A 47 -13.69 -3.62 37.04
N LEU A 48 -12.99 -4.18 38.02
CA LEU A 48 -11.59 -3.87 38.31
C LEU A 48 -10.66 -4.26 37.15
N ALA A 49 -10.94 -5.38 36.49
CA ALA A 49 -10.25 -5.78 35.26
C ALA A 49 -10.50 -4.78 34.12
N SER A 50 -11.73 -4.28 33.99
CA SER A 50 -12.06 -3.24 32.98
C SER A 50 -11.34 -1.92 33.27
N ILE A 51 -11.23 -1.51 34.55
CA ILE A 51 -10.47 -0.34 34.99
C ILE A 51 -8.98 -0.53 34.63
N SER A 52 -8.39 -1.68 35.01
CA SER A 52 -7.00 -1.99 34.71
C SER A 52 -6.71 -2.00 33.20
N ALA A 53 -7.64 -2.52 32.39
CA ALA A 53 -7.53 -2.50 30.92
C ALA A 53 -7.57 -1.07 30.36
N GLN A 54 -8.41 -0.19 30.89
CA GLN A 54 -8.49 1.22 30.49
C GLN A 54 -7.19 1.99 30.86
N GLU A 55 -6.54 1.63 31.96
CA GLU A 55 -5.22 2.11 32.37
C GLU A 55 -4.09 1.45 31.59
N LYS A 56 -4.40 0.57 30.62
CA LYS A 56 -3.44 -0.22 29.82
C LYS A 56 -2.62 -1.23 30.64
N ASN A 57 -3.02 -1.54 31.86
CA ASN A 57 -2.41 -2.61 32.67
C ASN A 57 -3.07 -3.95 32.32
N TYR A 58 -2.79 -4.44 31.12
CA TYR A 58 -3.42 -5.67 30.60
C TYR A 58 -2.99 -6.94 31.35
N ILE A 59 -1.82 -6.94 32.00
CA ILE A 59 -1.35 -8.07 32.81
C ILE A 59 -2.26 -8.23 34.03
N LYS A 60 -2.50 -7.13 34.77
CA LYS A 60 -3.41 -7.12 35.92
C LYS A 60 -4.84 -7.44 35.51
N ALA A 61 -5.29 -6.88 34.39
CA ALA A 61 -6.64 -7.18 33.85
C ALA A 61 -6.80 -8.67 33.56
N LYS A 62 -5.82 -9.33 32.93
CA LYS A 62 -5.83 -10.77 32.64
C LYS A 62 -5.86 -11.60 33.93
N GLN A 63 -5.06 -11.23 34.93
CA GLN A 63 -5.05 -11.93 36.21
C GLN A 63 -6.43 -11.90 36.87
N LEU A 64 -7.04 -10.71 37.00
CA LEU A 64 -8.38 -10.55 37.60
C LEU A 64 -9.47 -11.31 36.83
N LEU A 65 -9.37 -11.35 35.49
CA LEU A 65 -10.31 -12.10 34.65
C LEU A 65 -10.10 -13.61 34.76
N ASN A 66 -8.87 -14.10 34.97
CA ASN A 66 -8.61 -15.51 35.24
C ASN A 66 -9.21 -15.91 36.61
N GLU A 67 -9.01 -15.10 37.64
CA GLU A 67 -9.68 -15.35 38.93
C GLU A 67 -11.21 -15.32 38.82
N ALA A 68 -11.74 -14.47 37.92
CA ALA A 68 -13.17 -14.39 37.69
C ALA A 68 -13.73 -15.61 36.93
N ILE A 69 -12.97 -16.12 35.91
CA ILE A 69 -13.41 -17.29 35.13
C ILE A 69 -13.33 -18.60 35.94
N ASP A 70 -12.43 -18.65 36.95
CA ASP A 70 -12.39 -19.79 37.88
C ASP A 70 -13.65 -19.87 38.75
N ILE A 71 -14.32 -18.73 39.00
CA ILE A 71 -15.62 -18.68 39.74
C ILE A 71 -16.77 -19.06 38.82
N GLU A 72 -16.80 -18.50 37.59
CA GLU A 72 -17.83 -18.80 36.56
C GLU A 72 -17.19 -19.17 35.21
N PRO A 73 -16.85 -20.45 34.99
CA PRO A 73 -16.12 -20.90 33.78
C PRO A 73 -16.86 -20.69 32.45
N ASN A 74 -18.18 -20.54 32.50
CA ASN A 74 -19.04 -20.36 31.31
C ASN A 74 -19.58 -18.94 31.15
N ASN A 75 -19.02 -17.98 31.87
CA ASN A 75 -19.45 -16.59 31.75
C ASN A 75 -18.91 -15.95 30.45
N VAL A 76 -19.81 -15.69 29.51
CA VAL A 76 -19.52 -15.16 28.18
C VAL A 76 -18.87 -13.78 28.24
N ILE A 77 -19.25 -12.93 29.21
CA ILE A 77 -18.67 -11.58 29.37
C ILE A 77 -17.20 -11.69 29.77
N ILE A 78 -16.86 -12.58 30.70
CA ILE A 78 -15.47 -12.80 31.13
C ILE A 78 -14.63 -13.35 29.98
N LEU A 79 -15.16 -14.33 29.24
CA LEU A 79 -14.48 -14.90 28.07
C LEU A 79 -14.20 -13.85 27.00
N ASN A 80 -15.16 -12.98 26.67
CA ASN A 80 -14.93 -11.88 25.74
C ASN A 80 -13.88 -10.90 26.25
N ASN A 81 -13.88 -10.55 27.53
CA ASN A 81 -12.92 -9.65 28.14
C ASN A 81 -11.51 -10.27 28.18
N LEU A 82 -11.41 -11.58 28.50
CA LEU A 82 -10.13 -12.33 28.41
C LEU A 82 -9.61 -12.32 26.96
N GLY A 83 -10.45 -12.60 25.99
CA GLY A 83 -10.08 -12.53 24.59
C GLY A 83 -9.55 -11.16 24.19
N THR A 84 -10.26 -10.09 24.59
CA THR A 84 -9.85 -8.71 24.31
C THR A 84 -8.53 -8.36 25.00
N THR A 85 -8.35 -8.76 26.25
CA THR A 85 -7.13 -8.52 27.02
C THR A 85 -5.94 -9.29 26.45
N CYS A 86 -6.11 -10.56 26.08
CA CYS A 86 -5.10 -11.36 25.38
C CYS A 86 -4.72 -10.74 24.03
N LYS A 87 -5.69 -10.22 23.28
CA LYS A 87 -5.40 -9.48 22.04
C LYS A 87 -4.51 -8.27 22.27
N GLN A 88 -4.75 -7.48 23.31
CA GLN A 88 -3.92 -6.32 23.67
C GLN A 88 -2.51 -6.73 24.13
N LEU A 89 -2.34 -7.90 24.72
CA LEU A 89 -1.05 -8.48 25.08
C LEU A 89 -0.31 -9.13 23.88
N GLY A 90 -0.92 -9.17 22.69
CA GLY A 90 -0.36 -9.84 21.51
C GLY A 90 -0.55 -11.37 21.51
N GLU A 91 -1.28 -11.92 22.47
CA GLU A 91 -1.58 -13.35 22.60
C GLU A 91 -2.78 -13.75 21.70
N LEU A 92 -2.64 -13.53 20.39
CA LEU A 92 -3.76 -13.63 19.44
C LEU A 92 -4.39 -15.03 19.37
N LYS A 93 -3.59 -16.11 19.55
CA LYS A 93 -4.11 -17.48 19.56
C LYS A 93 -5.00 -17.73 20.79
N ASN A 94 -4.60 -17.24 21.96
CA ASN A 94 -5.39 -17.35 23.17
C ASN A 94 -6.70 -16.55 23.05
N ALA A 95 -6.63 -15.34 22.48
CA ALA A 95 -7.80 -14.51 22.21
C ALA A 95 -8.84 -15.25 21.36
N ILE A 96 -8.42 -15.89 20.26
CA ILE A 96 -9.28 -16.73 19.41
C ILE A 96 -9.95 -17.85 20.22
N GLY A 97 -9.19 -18.53 21.08
CA GLY A 97 -9.73 -19.61 21.92
C GLY A 97 -10.85 -19.12 22.83
N TYR A 98 -10.66 -18.01 23.50
CA TYR A 98 -11.68 -17.43 24.39
C TYR A 98 -12.93 -16.97 23.63
N TYR A 99 -12.78 -16.29 22.47
CA TYR A 99 -13.94 -15.88 21.67
C TYR A 99 -14.72 -17.08 21.11
N LYS A 100 -14.02 -18.14 20.64
CA LYS A 100 -14.68 -19.37 20.20
C LYS A 100 -15.47 -20.04 21.32
N LYS A 101 -14.90 -20.10 22.55
CA LYS A 101 -15.59 -20.61 23.71
C LYS A 101 -16.83 -19.77 24.05
N ALA A 102 -16.72 -18.45 23.97
CA ALA A 102 -17.87 -17.54 24.17
C ALA A 102 -18.99 -17.81 23.15
N ILE A 103 -18.66 -18.03 21.87
CA ILE A 103 -19.62 -18.37 20.80
C ILE A 103 -20.26 -19.74 21.01
N GLN A 104 -19.49 -20.73 21.50
CA GLN A 104 -20.04 -22.05 21.81
C GLN A 104 -21.10 -22.01 22.92
N ILE A 105 -20.92 -21.13 23.91
CA ILE A 105 -21.86 -20.95 25.02
C ILE A 105 -23.06 -20.08 24.59
N ASP A 106 -22.80 -18.99 23.86
CA ASP A 106 -23.80 -18.07 23.32
C ASP A 106 -23.60 -17.86 21.83
N PRO A 107 -24.25 -18.67 20.97
CA PRO A 107 -24.15 -18.55 19.51
C PRO A 107 -24.69 -17.24 18.92
N ASN A 108 -25.39 -16.43 19.74
CA ASN A 108 -25.92 -15.14 19.33
C ASN A 108 -25.06 -13.95 19.82
N ASN A 109 -23.88 -14.23 20.36
CA ASN A 109 -23.00 -13.19 20.88
C ASN A 109 -22.31 -12.39 19.77
N THR A 110 -22.91 -11.31 19.33
CA THR A 110 -22.41 -10.42 18.29
C THR A 110 -21.00 -9.92 18.58
N ASN A 111 -20.71 -9.54 19.84
CA ASN A 111 -19.39 -9.02 20.23
C ASN A 111 -18.29 -10.08 20.09
N ALA A 112 -18.59 -11.35 20.41
CA ALA A 112 -17.62 -12.44 20.26
C ALA A 112 -17.29 -12.68 18.77
N TYR A 113 -18.29 -12.70 17.90
CA TYR A 113 -18.08 -12.80 16.44
C TYR A 113 -17.28 -11.61 15.88
N TYR A 114 -17.63 -10.38 16.26
CA TYR A 114 -16.89 -9.18 15.86
C TYR A 114 -15.42 -9.24 16.31
N ASN A 115 -15.17 -9.53 17.58
CA ASN A 115 -13.83 -9.59 18.15
C ASN A 115 -13.00 -10.71 17.52
N LEU A 116 -13.61 -11.88 17.29
CA LEU A 116 -12.98 -13.00 16.59
C LEU A 116 -12.62 -12.63 15.17
N GLY A 117 -13.56 -12.04 14.41
CA GLY A 117 -13.33 -11.58 13.04
C GLY A 117 -12.24 -10.53 12.94
N ALA A 118 -12.24 -9.55 13.87
CA ALA A 118 -11.19 -8.53 13.94
C ALA A 118 -9.82 -9.14 14.30
N THR A 119 -9.77 -10.17 15.14
CA THR A 119 -8.52 -10.87 15.51
C THR A 119 -8.00 -11.72 14.34
N CYS A 120 -8.90 -12.40 13.60
CA CYS A 120 -8.54 -13.10 12.36
C CYS A 120 -8.01 -12.14 11.29
N TYR A 121 -8.59 -10.93 11.17
CA TYR A 121 -8.06 -9.89 10.28
C TYR A 121 -6.63 -9.47 10.65
N ASP A 122 -6.35 -9.26 11.93
CA ASP A 122 -5.00 -8.91 12.42
C ASP A 122 -3.98 -10.03 12.10
N LEU A 123 -4.41 -11.29 12.15
CA LEU A 123 -3.61 -12.47 11.76
C LEU A 123 -3.55 -12.71 10.24
N LYS A 124 -4.18 -11.86 9.41
CA LYS A 124 -4.30 -12.02 7.96
C LYS A 124 -5.04 -13.29 7.51
N GLN A 125 -5.85 -13.88 8.39
CA GLN A 125 -6.81 -14.94 8.08
C GLN A 125 -8.07 -14.33 7.47
N LEU A 126 -7.94 -13.82 6.23
CA LEU A 126 -8.94 -12.91 5.63
C LEU A 126 -10.27 -13.60 5.33
N LYS A 127 -10.27 -14.89 4.97
CA LYS A 127 -11.49 -15.66 4.69
C LYS A 127 -12.30 -15.89 5.96
N GLU A 128 -11.64 -16.30 7.02
CA GLU A 128 -12.23 -16.50 8.35
C GLU A 128 -12.73 -15.16 8.93
N ALA A 129 -11.92 -14.11 8.81
CA ALA A 129 -12.33 -12.77 9.23
C ALA A 129 -13.63 -12.34 8.54
N LYS A 130 -13.74 -12.52 7.21
CA LYS A 130 -14.94 -12.21 6.42
C LYS A 130 -16.15 -12.96 6.94
N SER A 131 -16.04 -14.27 7.17
CA SER A 131 -17.12 -15.13 7.66
C SER A 131 -17.63 -14.69 9.04
N TYR A 132 -16.72 -14.48 10.01
CA TYR A 132 -17.12 -14.08 11.36
C TYR A 132 -17.73 -12.67 11.41
N LEU A 133 -17.18 -11.73 10.63
CA LEU A 133 -17.73 -10.37 10.54
C LEU A 133 -19.11 -10.34 9.89
N GLN A 134 -19.35 -11.17 8.86
CA GLN A 134 -20.67 -11.33 8.27
C GLN A 134 -21.67 -11.87 9.29
N LYS A 135 -21.27 -12.85 10.12
CA LYS A 135 -22.13 -13.37 11.18
C LYS A 135 -22.46 -12.31 12.24
N ALA A 136 -21.48 -11.48 12.62
CA ALA A 136 -21.75 -10.35 13.52
C ALA A 136 -22.77 -9.36 12.93
N ILE A 137 -22.70 -9.10 11.63
CA ILE A 137 -23.63 -8.22 10.89
C ILE A 137 -25.03 -8.83 10.82
N GLU A 138 -25.15 -10.14 10.56
CA GLU A 138 -26.44 -10.85 10.55
C GLU A 138 -27.13 -10.75 11.90
N LEU A 139 -26.39 -10.94 13.00
CA LEU A 139 -26.93 -10.86 14.36
C LEU A 139 -27.31 -9.43 14.77
N GLN A 140 -26.55 -8.44 14.34
CA GLN A 140 -26.81 -7.04 14.67
C GLN A 140 -26.49 -6.11 13.48
N PRO A 141 -27.47 -5.90 12.57
CA PRO A 141 -27.28 -5.10 11.36
C PRO A 141 -26.92 -3.61 11.59
N ASN A 142 -27.23 -3.07 12.76
CA ASN A 142 -26.95 -1.68 13.14
C ASN A 142 -25.63 -1.52 13.92
N PHE A 143 -24.72 -2.48 13.84
CA PHE A 143 -23.41 -2.42 14.47
C PHE A 143 -22.35 -1.99 13.44
N ALA A 144 -21.92 -0.73 13.49
CA ALA A 144 -21.05 -0.13 12.47
C ALA A 144 -19.63 -0.75 12.38
N LEU A 145 -19.05 -1.20 13.51
CA LEU A 145 -17.66 -1.67 13.54
C LEU A 145 -17.40 -2.95 12.75
N PRO A 146 -18.24 -3.98 12.72
CA PRO A 146 -18.07 -5.13 11.83
C PRO A 146 -18.00 -4.73 10.36
N PHE A 147 -18.82 -3.79 9.89
CA PHE A 147 -18.74 -3.28 8.52
C PHE A 147 -17.42 -2.58 8.24
N LEU A 148 -16.90 -1.78 9.19
CA LEU A 148 -15.59 -1.13 9.04
C LEU A 148 -14.47 -2.16 8.84
N ILE A 149 -14.41 -3.20 9.68
CA ILE A 149 -13.35 -4.22 9.57
C ILE A 149 -13.58 -5.12 8.35
N LEU A 150 -14.83 -5.40 8.00
CA LEU A 150 -15.16 -6.13 6.77
C LEU A 150 -14.72 -5.34 5.52
N GLY A 151 -14.91 -4.02 5.53
CA GLY A 151 -14.36 -3.12 4.50
C GLY A 151 -12.84 -3.23 4.39
N ASN A 152 -12.12 -3.20 5.53
CA ASN A 152 -10.66 -3.41 5.54
C ASN A 152 -10.28 -4.80 4.99
N THR A 153 -11.02 -5.83 5.37
CA THR A 153 -10.81 -7.21 4.89
C THR A 153 -10.99 -7.30 3.37
N CYS A 154 -12.04 -6.66 2.84
CA CYS A 154 -12.28 -6.59 1.40
C CYS A 154 -11.17 -5.83 0.64
N VAL A 155 -10.60 -4.77 1.25
CA VAL A 155 -9.44 -4.07 0.66
C VAL A 155 -8.24 -5.01 0.54
N ASP A 156 -7.92 -5.75 1.60
CA ASP A 156 -6.80 -6.71 1.59
C ASP A 156 -7.03 -7.86 0.58
N LEU A 157 -8.29 -8.22 0.33
CA LEU A 157 -8.71 -9.18 -0.71
C LEU A 157 -8.80 -8.56 -2.11
N LYS A 158 -8.56 -7.24 -2.26
CA LYS A 158 -8.73 -6.47 -3.50
C LYS A 158 -10.18 -6.41 -4.03
N GLU A 159 -11.15 -6.68 -3.18
CA GLU A 159 -12.59 -6.59 -3.45
C GLU A 159 -13.07 -5.14 -3.23
N TYR A 160 -12.63 -4.20 -4.06
CA TYR A 160 -12.82 -2.76 -3.81
C TYR A 160 -14.29 -2.31 -3.81
N GLU A 161 -15.14 -2.88 -4.65
CA GLU A 161 -16.58 -2.59 -4.68
C GLU A 161 -17.26 -2.99 -3.37
N ASN A 162 -16.92 -4.18 -2.86
CA ASN A 162 -17.40 -4.67 -1.56
C ASN A 162 -16.87 -3.79 -0.41
N ALA A 163 -15.61 -3.34 -0.50
CA ALA A 163 -15.04 -2.43 0.49
C ALA A 163 -15.79 -1.10 0.55
N ILE A 164 -16.09 -0.48 -0.59
CA ILE A 164 -16.86 0.77 -0.68
C ILE A 164 -18.24 0.59 -0.03
N SER A 165 -18.96 -0.47 -0.39
CA SER A 165 -20.30 -0.77 0.17
C SER A 165 -20.24 -0.91 1.69
N ASN A 166 -19.27 -1.67 2.22
CA ASN A 166 -19.15 -1.88 3.66
C ASN A 166 -18.77 -0.59 4.41
N TYR A 167 -17.82 0.20 3.90
CA TYR A 167 -17.50 1.49 4.53
C TYR A 167 -18.68 2.45 4.50
N GLN A 168 -19.44 2.48 3.40
CA GLN A 168 -20.62 3.32 3.30
C GLN A 168 -21.66 2.91 4.35
N LYS A 169 -21.93 1.60 4.51
CA LYS A 169 -22.84 1.11 5.56
C LYS A 169 -22.35 1.45 6.97
N ALA A 170 -21.05 1.32 7.23
CA ALA A 170 -20.48 1.75 8.51
C ALA A 170 -20.73 3.24 8.80
N ILE A 171 -20.60 4.09 7.77
CA ILE A 171 -20.84 5.54 7.84
C ILE A 171 -22.33 5.85 8.01
N ASP A 172 -23.21 5.14 7.31
CA ASP A 172 -24.66 5.34 7.40
C ASP A 172 -25.17 5.01 8.83
N ILE A 173 -24.61 3.97 9.46
CA ILE A 173 -24.94 3.60 10.86
C ILE A 173 -24.31 4.59 11.84
N ASN A 174 -23.05 4.99 11.61
CA ASN A 174 -22.34 5.95 12.46
C ASN A 174 -21.51 6.91 11.63
N TYR A 175 -22.07 8.06 11.30
CA TYR A 175 -21.41 9.11 10.51
C TYR A 175 -20.10 9.61 11.14
N ASN A 176 -19.98 9.56 12.47
CA ASN A 176 -18.80 10.09 13.18
C ASN A 176 -17.60 9.13 13.18
N LEU A 177 -17.62 8.05 12.41
CA LEU A 177 -16.46 7.17 12.22
C LEU A 177 -15.43 7.79 11.27
N ALA A 178 -14.58 8.67 11.77
CA ALA A 178 -13.51 9.31 10.98
C ALA A 178 -12.63 8.30 10.25
N GLY A 179 -12.36 7.13 10.88
CA GLY A 179 -11.61 6.03 10.28
C GLY A 179 -12.28 5.44 9.04
N ALA A 180 -13.62 5.28 9.05
CA ALA A 180 -14.38 4.78 7.91
C ALA A 180 -14.29 5.73 6.71
N HIS A 181 -14.47 7.03 6.94
CA HIS A 181 -14.29 8.05 5.89
C HIS A 181 -12.86 8.05 5.33
N ASN A 182 -11.84 7.98 6.20
CA ASN A 182 -10.44 7.91 5.75
C ASN A 182 -10.19 6.65 4.89
N ASN A 183 -10.66 5.49 5.32
CA ASN A 183 -10.44 4.22 4.62
C ASN A 183 -11.22 4.14 3.29
N LEU A 184 -12.44 4.68 3.25
CA LEU A 184 -13.18 4.86 2.01
C LEU A 184 -12.40 5.76 1.02
N GLY A 185 -11.80 6.84 1.52
CA GLY A 185 -10.92 7.71 0.73
C GLY A 185 -9.70 6.96 0.16
N LEU A 186 -9.11 6.04 0.92
CA LEU A 186 -8.00 5.20 0.44
C LEU A 186 -8.44 4.29 -0.73
N VAL A 187 -9.64 3.72 -0.65
CA VAL A 187 -10.19 2.90 -1.75
C VAL A 187 -10.43 3.74 -3.00
N PHE A 188 -11.08 4.91 -2.87
CA PHE A 188 -11.27 5.81 -4.02
C PHE A 188 -9.94 6.26 -4.63
N ARG A 189 -8.92 6.56 -3.80
CA ARG A 189 -7.58 6.88 -4.28
C ARG A 189 -6.93 5.69 -5.02
N ALA A 190 -7.11 4.46 -4.53
CA ALA A 190 -6.64 3.25 -5.22
C ALA A 190 -7.28 3.10 -6.60
N LEU A 191 -8.57 3.43 -6.73
CA LEU A 191 -9.33 3.41 -7.97
C LEU A 191 -9.13 4.65 -8.87
N ASN A 192 -8.22 5.57 -8.51
CA ASN A 192 -7.97 6.85 -9.20
C ASN A 192 -9.12 7.87 -9.13
N ASP A 193 -10.12 7.64 -8.29
CA ASP A 193 -11.18 8.62 -8.03
C ASP A 193 -10.73 9.63 -6.96
N PHE A 194 -9.86 10.53 -7.37
CA PHE A 194 -9.28 11.54 -6.46
C PHE A 194 -10.30 12.55 -5.95
N LYS A 195 -11.37 12.79 -6.71
CA LYS A 195 -12.44 13.71 -6.28
C LYS A 195 -13.13 13.17 -5.03
N ASN A 196 -13.57 11.93 -5.07
CA ASN A 196 -14.22 11.27 -3.93
C ASN A 196 -13.22 10.99 -2.80
N ALA A 197 -11.98 10.60 -3.11
CA ALA A 197 -10.93 10.42 -2.11
C ALA A 197 -10.69 11.69 -1.27
N ILE A 198 -10.48 12.84 -1.93
CA ILE A 198 -10.28 14.14 -1.27
C ILE A 198 -11.49 14.52 -0.42
N SER A 199 -12.71 14.30 -0.92
CA SER A 199 -13.95 14.54 -0.17
C SER A 199 -14.01 13.72 1.11
N CYS A 200 -13.69 12.42 1.02
CA CYS A 200 -13.69 11.51 2.17
C CYS A 200 -12.65 11.90 3.23
N TYR A 201 -11.41 12.24 2.83
CA TYR A 201 -10.39 12.69 3.77
C TYR A 201 -10.79 14.00 4.47
N LYS A 202 -11.38 14.96 3.75
CA LYS A 202 -11.90 16.19 4.34
C LYS A 202 -13.00 15.93 5.37
N LYS A 203 -13.91 14.96 5.11
CA LYS A 203 -14.93 14.55 6.07
C LYS A 203 -14.29 13.93 7.32
N ALA A 204 -13.31 13.03 7.16
CA ALA A 204 -12.56 12.44 8.27
C ALA A 204 -11.90 13.54 9.16
N ILE A 205 -11.30 14.54 8.55
CA ILE A 205 -10.66 15.67 9.24
C ILE A 205 -11.71 16.56 9.92
N LYS A 206 -12.88 16.78 9.31
CA LYS A 206 -13.97 17.54 9.92
C LYS A 206 -14.47 16.88 11.21
N ILE A 207 -14.59 15.55 11.20
CA ILE A 207 -15.00 14.75 12.36
C ILE A 207 -13.91 14.75 13.44
N LYS A 208 -12.66 14.51 13.03
CA LYS A 208 -11.51 14.43 13.93
C LYS A 208 -10.38 15.34 13.41
N LYS A 209 -10.34 16.59 13.87
CA LYS A 209 -9.37 17.61 13.41
C LYS A 209 -7.90 17.17 13.53
N ASN A 210 -7.56 16.41 14.55
CA ASN A 210 -6.21 15.89 14.80
C ASN A 210 -5.95 14.49 14.18
N HIS A 211 -6.67 14.11 13.14
CA HIS A 211 -6.45 12.85 12.43
C HIS A 211 -5.26 12.97 11.47
N ALA A 212 -4.04 12.80 11.99
CA ALA A 212 -2.81 12.96 11.20
C ALA A 212 -2.77 12.08 9.94
N GLY A 213 -3.24 10.82 10.03
CA GLY A 213 -3.34 9.93 8.87
C GLY A 213 -4.25 10.46 7.76
N ALA A 214 -5.37 11.09 8.09
CA ALA A 214 -6.25 11.68 7.08
C ALA A 214 -5.62 12.93 6.42
N HIS A 215 -4.91 13.76 7.19
CA HIS A 215 -4.12 14.86 6.63
C HIS A 215 -3.01 14.36 5.70
N HIS A 216 -2.29 13.30 6.08
CA HIS A 216 -1.27 12.67 5.25
C HIS A 216 -1.86 12.13 3.93
N ASN A 217 -2.97 11.39 4.00
CA ASN A 217 -3.62 10.81 2.81
C ASN A 217 -4.18 11.91 1.88
N LEU A 218 -4.72 12.99 2.45
CA LEU A 218 -5.17 14.16 1.71
C LEU A 218 -3.99 14.82 0.97
N ALA A 219 -2.83 14.95 1.63
CA ALA A 219 -1.62 15.48 1.02
C ALA A 219 -1.14 14.62 -0.16
N LEU A 220 -1.17 13.29 -0.02
CA LEU A 220 -0.82 12.38 -1.12
C LEU A 220 -1.78 12.55 -2.30
N ALA A 221 -3.10 12.61 -2.06
CA ALA A 221 -4.09 12.82 -3.11
C ALA A 221 -3.91 14.17 -3.82
N PHE A 222 -3.58 15.24 -3.09
CA PHE A 222 -3.25 16.53 -3.69
C PHE A 222 -1.95 16.48 -4.50
N LYS A 223 -0.90 15.79 -4.01
CA LYS A 223 0.34 15.59 -4.76
C LYS A 223 0.07 14.86 -6.09
N GLU A 224 -0.73 13.79 -6.07
CA GLU A 224 -1.06 12.99 -7.26
C GLU A 224 -1.86 13.78 -8.29
N THR A 225 -2.68 14.72 -7.85
CA THR A 225 -3.44 15.64 -8.73
C THR A 225 -2.71 16.95 -9.05
N GLY A 226 -1.45 17.12 -8.60
CA GLY A 226 -0.62 18.29 -8.89
C GLY A 226 -0.94 19.55 -8.06
N LYS A 227 -1.75 19.44 -7.02
CA LYS A 227 -2.07 20.51 -6.09
C LYS A 227 -1.03 20.59 -4.99
N PHE A 228 0.19 21.02 -5.35
CA PHE A 228 1.36 20.92 -4.46
C PHE A 228 1.28 21.81 -3.23
N ASN A 229 0.72 23.02 -3.33
CA ASN A 229 0.57 23.92 -2.19
C ASN A 229 -0.39 23.35 -1.14
N GLU A 230 -1.49 22.75 -1.57
CA GLU A 230 -2.44 22.08 -0.68
C GLU A 230 -1.83 20.80 -0.07
N ALA A 231 -0.99 20.09 -0.82
CA ALA A 231 -0.28 18.94 -0.31
C ALA A 231 0.71 19.33 0.79
N ILE A 232 1.49 20.42 0.60
CA ILE A 232 2.40 20.97 1.61
C ILE A 232 1.64 21.29 2.90
N LYS A 233 0.57 22.10 2.82
CA LYS A 233 -0.25 22.46 3.98
C LYS A 233 -0.79 21.23 4.72
N SER A 234 -1.24 20.23 3.97
CA SER A 234 -1.78 19.01 4.57
C SER A 234 -0.70 18.18 5.27
N HIS A 235 0.51 18.08 4.71
CA HIS A 235 1.64 17.43 5.40
C HIS A 235 2.09 18.19 6.65
N GLU A 236 2.13 19.54 6.60
CA GLU A 236 2.44 20.37 7.76
C GLU A 236 1.44 20.14 8.91
N MET A 237 0.15 19.98 8.59
CA MET A 237 -0.87 19.61 9.59
C MET A 237 -0.65 18.19 10.14
N ALA A 238 -0.27 17.21 9.31
CA ALA A 238 0.05 15.87 9.78
C ALA A 238 1.25 15.90 10.75
N ILE A 239 2.29 16.66 10.43
CA ILE A 239 3.46 16.88 11.30
C ILE A 239 3.07 17.54 12.63
N LYS A 240 2.18 18.53 12.59
CA LYS A 240 1.69 19.22 13.80
C LYS A 240 1.06 18.22 14.79
N TYR A 241 0.29 17.27 14.27
CA TYR A 241 -0.42 16.29 15.12
C TYR A 241 0.40 15.06 15.48
N GLU A 242 1.36 14.66 14.63
CA GLU A 242 2.29 13.57 14.87
C GLU A 242 3.75 14.01 14.62
N PRO A 243 4.35 14.84 15.51
CA PRO A 243 5.64 15.47 15.27
C PRO A 243 6.85 14.52 15.32
N GLU A 244 6.66 13.29 15.77
CA GLU A 244 7.69 12.23 15.77
C GLU A 244 7.53 11.23 14.63
N ASN A 245 6.47 11.33 13.82
CA ASN A 245 6.27 10.49 12.65
C ASN A 245 7.07 11.02 11.45
N LEU A 246 8.25 10.44 11.24
CA LEU A 246 9.21 10.89 10.23
C LEU A 246 8.72 10.66 8.79
N ALA A 247 7.71 9.80 8.58
CA ALA A 247 7.10 9.65 7.26
C ALA A 247 6.49 10.97 6.74
N HIS A 248 5.88 11.77 7.63
CA HIS A 248 5.28 13.06 7.22
C HIS A 248 6.33 14.04 6.71
N TYR A 249 7.48 14.14 7.38
CA TYR A 249 8.61 14.96 6.93
C TYR A 249 9.21 14.44 5.64
N PHE A 250 9.29 13.12 5.49
CA PHE A 250 9.84 12.50 4.29
C PHE A 250 9.05 12.90 3.04
N TYR A 251 7.71 12.75 3.08
CA TYR A 251 6.87 13.11 1.94
C TYR A 251 6.80 14.64 1.72
N LEU A 252 6.85 15.44 2.79
CA LEU A 252 6.94 16.90 2.68
C LEU A 252 8.25 17.33 2.02
N SER A 253 9.38 16.68 2.32
CA SER A 253 10.69 17.01 1.75
C SER A 253 10.80 16.81 0.23
N ASP A 254 9.89 16.04 -0.37
CA ASP A 254 9.78 15.94 -1.84
C ASP A 254 9.25 17.23 -2.47
N LEU A 255 8.38 17.94 -1.75
CA LEU A 255 7.68 19.14 -2.22
C LEU A 255 8.39 20.43 -1.76
N LYS A 256 8.98 20.40 -0.58
CA LYS A 256 9.58 21.55 0.10
C LYS A 256 10.98 21.16 0.61
N LYS A 257 12.01 21.40 -0.21
CA LYS A 257 13.38 20.95 0.07
C LYS A 257 14.11 21.75 1.14
N ASP A 258 13.68 22.97 1.40
CA ASP A 258 14.25 23.87 2.42
C ASP A 258 14.09 23.36 3.84
N ILE A 259 13.10 22.50 4.12
CA ILE A 259 12.93 21.87 5.43
C ILE A 259 14.12 20.97 5.84
N LEU A 260 14.96 20.56 4.88
CA LEU A 260 16.15 19.75 5.16
C LEU A 260 17.29 20.66 5.63
N ASP A 261 17.18 21.11 6.87
CA ASP A 261 18.18 21.92 7.60
C ASP A 261 18.84 21.13 8.72
N ILE A 262 19.72 21.77 9.45
CA ILE A 262 20.47 21.16 10.55
C ILE A 262 19.56 20.84 11.75
N ASP A 263 18.53 21.64 11.99
CA ASP A 263 17.62 21.45 13.11
C ASP A 263 16.77 20.21 12.89
N LEU A 264 16.23 20.03 11.68
CA LEU A 264 15.52 18.81 11.33
C LEU A 264 16.45 17.59 11.38
N LYS A 265 17.71 17.70 10.91
CA LYS A 265 18.70 16.62 11.03
C LYS A 265 18.86 16.18 12.47
N ASN A 266 19.13 17.13 13.39
CA ASN A 266 19.31 16.85 14.82
C ASN A 266 18.04 16.22 15.44
N LYS A 267 16.87 16.72 15.07
CA LYS A 267 15.58 16.15 15.49
C LYS A 267 15.42 14.70 15.03
N ILE A 268 15.73 14.41 13.76
CA ILE A 268 15.65 13.06 13.19
C ILE A 268 16.58 12.13 13.98
N GLU A 269 17.84 12.51 14.17
CA GLU A 269 18.82 11.70 14.90
C GLU A 269 18.36 11.40 16.34
N LYS A 270 17.74 12.37 17.02
CA LYS A 270 17.16 12.17 18.36
C LYS A 270 16.00 11.16 18.32
N ILE A 271 15.11 11.25 17.33
CA ILE A 271 13.95 10.34 17.22
C ILE A 271 14.40 8.91 16.93
N ILE A 272 15.31 8.70 15.96
CA ILE A 272 15.74 7.35 15.58
C ILE A 272 16.55 6.62 16.66
N ARG A 273 17.14 7.35 17.61
CA ARG A 273 17.88 6.76 18.75
C ARG A 273 16.99 6.31 19.90
N LYS A 274 15.69 6.65 19.90
CA LYS A 274 14.76 6.20 20.94
C LYS A 274 14.50 4.70 20.84
N ASN A 275 14.60 3.96 21.94
CA ASN A 275 14.43 2.50 21.99
C ASN A 275 13.06 2.02 21.50
N ASN A 276 12.01 2.84 21.61
CA ASN A 276 10.64 2.50 21.22
C ASN A 276 10.27 2.97 19.80
N THR A 277 11.22 3.50 19.02
CA THR A 277 10.97 3.95 17.67
C THR A 277 10.74 2.74 16.74
N THR A 278 9.63 2.75 15.99
CA THR A 278 9.31 1.66 15.06
C THR A 278 10.34 1.56 13.93
N LYS A 279 10.61 0.35 13.44
CA LYS A 279 11.50 0.11 12.28
C LYS A 279 11.14 0.98 11.08
N ASN A 280 9.84 1.16 10.80
CA ASN A 280 9.36 2.00 9.71
C ASN A 280 9.71 3.48 9.92
N ASN A 281 9.61 3.98 11.12
CA ASN A 281 9.97 5.37 11.46
C ASN A 281 11.49 5.58 11.37
N VAL A 282 12.29 4.61 11.85
CA VAL A 282 13.76 4.59 11.68
C VAL A 282 14.14 4.60 10.19
N ALA A 283 13.42 3.83 9.36
CA ALA A 283 13.65 3.82 7.91
C ALA A 283 13.44 5.23 7.30
N HIS A 284 12.30 5.88 7.59
CA HIS A 284 12.04 7.24 7.08
C HIS A 284 13.06 8.26 7.59
N GLY A 285 13.52 8.12 8.84
CA GLY A 285 14.59 8.96 9.37
C GLY A 285 15.90 8.83 8.58
N ASN A 286 16.33 7.60 8.30
CA ASN A 286 17.53 7.37 7.48
C ASN A 286 17.36 7.90 6.05
N TYR A 287 16.19 7.78 5.45
CA TYR A 287 15.92 8.37 4.14
C TYR A 287 15.95 9.91 4.16
N LEU A 288 15.46 10.54 5.22
CA LEU A 288 15.57 12.00 5.39
C LEU A 288 17.03 12.43 5.54
N LEU A 289 17.82 11.69 6.36
CA LEU A 289 19.26 11.94 6.51
C LEU A 289 19.99 11.75 5.17
N SER A 290 19.62 10.76 4.37
CA SER A 290 20.22 10.61 3.04
C SER A 290 19.92 11.80 2.13
N LYS A 291 18.69 12.35 2.15
CA LYS A 291 18.34 13.56 1.38
C LYS A 291 19.13 14.80 1.88
N TYR A 292 19.38 14.89 3.19
CA TYR A 292 20.21 15.95 3.75
C TYR A 292 21.65 15.83 3.22
N GLU A 293 22.29 14.67 3.31
CA GLU A 293 23.63 14.41 2.83
C GLU A 293 23.73 14.57 1.28
N GLN A 294 22.65 14.27 0.55
CA GLN A 294 22.57 14.56 -0.88
C GLN A 294 22.65 16.07 -1.17
N LYS A 295 21.94 16.90 -0.38
CA LYS A 295 21.95 18.36 -0.50
C LYS A 295 23.36 18.91 -0.26
N THR A 296 24.12 18.31 0.65
CA THR A 296 25.51 18.69 0.97
C THR A 296 26.54 17.99 0.09
N LYS A 297 26.12 17.18 -0.92
CA LYS A 297 26.96 16.41 -1.85
C LYS A 297 27.89 15.39 -1.17
N ASN A 298 27.53 14.90 0.00
CA ASN A 298 28.25 13.84 0.71
C ASN A 298 27.72 12.47 0.28
N TYR A 299 28.13 12.00 -0.91
CA TYR A 299 27.60 10.81 -1.56
C TYR A 299 27.80 9.51 -0.76
N GLU A 300 28.90 9.40 -0.03
CA GLU A 300 29.18 8.23 0.81
C GLU A 300 28.23 8.13 1.98
N LYS A 301 28.07 9.21 2.75
CA LYS A 301 27.10 9.24 3.85
C LYS A 301 25.68 9.09 3.35
N GLU A 302 25.33 9.72 2.21
CA GLU A 302 24.03 9.54 1.57
C GLU A 302 23.75 8.06 1.33
N LEU A 303 24.67 7.33 0.68
CA LEU A 303 24.51 5.93 0.35
C LEU A 303 24.39 5.06 1.61
N ASN A 304 25.21 5.32 2.64
CA ASN A 304 25.15 4.63 3.91
C ASN A 304 23.78 4.80 4.61
N PHE A 305 23.21 6.00 4.61
CA PHE A 305 21.87 6.24 5.12
C PHE A 305 20.78 5.58 4.27
N LEU A 306 20.92 5.58 2.94
CA LEU A 306 20.00 4.86 2.05
C LEU A 306 19.99 3.37 2.39
N ILE A 307 21.16 2.72 2.48
CA ILE A 307 21.28 1.29 2.80
C ILE A 307 20.58 0.99 4.14
N LYS A 308 20.88 1.77 5.20
CA LYS A 308 20.22 1.61 6.50
C LYS A 308 18.70 1.80 6.38
N GLY A 309 18.24 2.83 5.69
CA GLY A 309 16.83 3.09 5.47
C GLY A 309 16.12 1.92 4.80
N HIS A 310 16.70 1.39 3.73
CA HIS A 310 16.17 0.22 3.01
C HIS A 310 16.14 -1.04 3.88
N GLN A 311 17.20 -1.31 4.65
CA GLN A 311 17.26 -2.45 5.57
C GLN A 311 16.16 -2.38 6.64
N PHE A 312 15.97 -1.22 7.29
CA PHE A 312 14.91 -1.04 8.28
C PHE A 312 13.52 -1.14 7.65
N TYR A 313 13.33 -0.58 6.46
CA TYR A 313 12.07 -0.67 5.73
C TYR A 313 11.72 -2.10 5.35
N PHE A 314 12.67 -2.84 4.77
CA PHE A 314 12.53 -4.26 4.44
C PHE A 314 12.21 -5.08 5.69
N ASN A 315 12.99 -4.91 6.77
CA ASN A 315 12.82 -5.64 8.03
C ASN A 315 11.49 -5.32 8.75
N SER A 316 10.88 -4.17 8.48
CA SER A 316 9.54 -3.85 8.98
C SER A 316 8.43 -4.65 8.30
N ARG A 317 8.72 -5.30 7.17
CA ARG A 317 7.81 -6.08 6.31
C ARG A 317 8.41 -7.43 5.89
N LYS A 318 9.34 -7.95 6.67
CA LYS A 318 10.25 -9.04 6.30
C LYS A 318 9.56 -10.19 5.59
N THR A 319 8.60 -10.85 6.23
CA THR A 319 7.90 -12.02 5.68
C THR A 319 7.25 -11.75 4.33
N LYS A 320 6.50 -10.62 4.21
CA LYS A 320 5.88 -10.22 2.94
C LYS A 320 6.93 -9.98 1.86
N PHE A 321 8.02 -9.28 2.20
CA PHE A 321 9.03 -8.88 1.23
C PHE A 321 9.90 -10.05 0.78
N GLU A 322 10.23 -10.99 1.66
CA GLU A 322 10.93 -12.23 1.28
C GLU A 322 10.11 -13.05 0.27
N THR A 323 8.80 -13.17 0.50
CA THR A 323 7.89 -13.83 -0.46
C THR A 323 7.85 -13.11 -1.81
N LEU A 324 7.77 -11.77 -1.80
CA LEU A 324 7.75 -10.99 -3.04
C LEU A 324 9.09 -11.02 -3.79
N VAL A 325 10.21 -11.06 -3.08
CA VAL A 325 11.55 -11.20 -3.70
C VAL A 325 11.65 -12.57 -4.39
N LYS A 326 11.24 -13.66 -3.70
CA LYS A 326 11.19 -15.00 -4.30
C LYS A 326 10.30 -15.01 -5.54
N TYR A 327 9.08 -14.48 -5.43
CA TYR A 327 8.16 -14.37 -6.56
C TYR A 327 8.81 -13.68 -7.77
N ASN A 328 9.46 -12.54 -7.58
CA ASN A 328 10.07 -11.80 -8.70
C ASN A 328 11.28 -12.50 -9.33
N PHE A 329 12.07 -13.26 -8.58
CA PHE A 329 13.32 -13.84 -9.08
C PHE A 329 13.25 -15.31 -9.44
N ASP A 330 12.27 -16.02 -8.91
CA ASP A 330 12.11 -17.45 -9.15
C ASP A 330 10.83 -17.69 -9.97
N ASP A 331 9.66 -17.33 -9.42
CA ASP A 331 8.38 -17.64 -10.04
C ASP A 331 8.18 -16.89 -11.37
N MET A 332 8.49 -15.58 -11.41
CA MET A 332 8.35 -14.79 -12.64
C MET A 332 9.28 -15.25 -13.77
N LEU A 333 10.51 -15.70 -13.46
CA LEU A 333 11.40 -16.27 -14.47
C LEU A 333 10.88 -17.60 -15.00
N GLN A 334 10.36 -18.45 -14.11
CA GLN A 334 9.74 -19.70 -14.50
C GLN A 334 8.53 -19.46 -15.43
N ILE A 335 7.68 -18.49 -15.08
CA ILE A 335 6.53 -18.08 -15.89
C ILE A 335 7.00 -17.55 -17.26
N ALA A 336 7.97 -16.63 -17.29
CA ALA A 336 8.47 -16.02 -18.52
C ALA A 336 8.99 -17.06 -19.53
N ASN A 337 9.62 -18.13 -19.05
CA ASN A 337 10.21 -19.19 -19.88
C ASN A 337 9.20 -20.27 -20.25
N GLY A 338 8.25 -20.59 -19.39
CA GLY A 338 7.39 -21.77 -19.50
C GLY A 338 5.93 -21.50 -19.88
N ILE A 339 5.52 -20.23 -20.03
CA ILE A 339 4.14 -19.92 -20.40
C ILE A 339 3.79 -20.39 -21.82
N GLU A 340 2.68 -21.08 -21.95
CA GLU A 340 2.18 -21.62 -23.21
C GLU A 340 0.71 -21.24 -23.45
N VAL A 341 0.31 -21.17 -24.72
CA VAL A 341 -1.07 -20.92 -25.15
C VAL A 341 -1.44 -21.78 -26.36
N GLU A 342 -2.69 -22.16 -26.46
CA GLU A 342 -3.23 -22.95 -27.54
C GLU A 342 -3.66 -22.07 -28.70
N LYS A 343 -3.05 -22.27 -29.88
CA LYS A 343 -3.37 -21.55 -31.12
C LYS A 343 -4.48 -22.29 -31.87
N LEU A 344 -5.72 -22.09 -31.50
CA LEU A 344 -6.85 -22.57 -32.28
C LEU A 344 -7.51 -21.39 -33.03
N GLY A 345 -7.72 -21.56 -34.32
CA GLY A 345 -8.05 -20.55 -35.32
C GLY A 345 -9.46 -19.98 -35.28
N GLU A 346 -9.91 -19.39 -34.20
CA GLU A 346 -11.16 -18.67 -34.13
C GLU A 346 -10.96 -17.17 -34.38
N LYS A 347 -11.87 -16.55 -35.16
CA LYS A 347 -11.94 -15.09 -35.35
C LYS A 347 -12.20 -14.42 -34.00
N ASN A 348 -11.38 -13.43 -33.67
CA ASN A 348 -11.57 -12.65 -32.46
C ASN A 348 -12.87 -11.87 -32.47
N LYS A 349 -13.62 -11.93 -31.39
CA LYS A 349 -14.81 -11.11 -31.18
C LYS A 349 -14.47 -9.62 -30.99
N TYR A 350 -13.31 -9.32 -30.42
CA TYR A 350 -12.85 -7.96 -30.13
C TYR A 350 -11.38 -7.78 -30.56
N GLU A 351 -11.12 -6.78 -31.37
CA GLU A 351 -9.76 -6.39 -31.75
C GLU A 351 -9.33 -5.20 -30.90
N ILE A 352 -8.36 -5.41 -29.99
CA ILE A 352 -7.70 -4.35 -29.24
C ILE A 352 -6.25 -4.22 -29.71
N LYS A 353 -5.73 -3.00 -29.64
CA LYS A 353 -4.37 -2.63 -30.08
C LYS A 353 -3.61 -2.00 -28.92
N PRO A 354 -3.19 -2.79 -27.93
CA PRO A 354 -2.44 -2.26 -26.79
C PRO A 354 -1.05 -1.79 -27.22
N ILE A 355 -0.61 -0.68 -26.62
CA ILE A 355 0.76 -0.18 -26.71
C ILE A 355 1.41 -0.48 -25.37
N PHE A 356 2.26 -1.50 -25.32
CA PHE A 356 2.99 -1.88 -24.13
C PHE A 356 4.25 -1.03 -23.96
N ILE A 357 4.43 -0.47 -22.77
CA ILE A 357 5.62 0.30 -22.40
C ILE A 357 6.36 -0.47 -21.31
N ILE A 358 7.52 -1.02 -21.63
CA ILE A 358 8.35 -1.83 -20.75
C ILE A 358 9.67 -1.14 -20.42
N GLY A 359 10.37 -1.65 -19.43
CA GLY A 359 11.67 -1.17 -18.98
C GLY A 359 11.87 -1.36 -17.49
N VAL A 360 13.01 -0.95 -16.97
CA VAL A 360 13.22 -0.92 -15.51
C VAL A 360 12.55 0.30 -14.88
N PRO A 361 12.18 0.30 -13.61
CA PRO A 361 11.72 1.51 -12.94
C PRO A 361 12.71 2.66 -13.14
N ARG A 362 12.21 3.89 -13.32
CA ARG A 362 12.99 5.10 -13.54
C ARG A 362 13.71 5.21 -14.90
N CYS A 363 13.37 4.38 -15.86
CA CYS A 363 13.90 4.45 -17.25
C CYS A 363 13.28 5.56 -18.11
N GLY A 364 12.28 6.30 -17.60
CA GLY A 364 11.58 7.36 -18.37
C GLY A 364 10.26 6.91 -19.00
N SER A 365 9.78 5.72 -18.70
CA SER A 365 8.52 5.16 -19.23
C SER A 365 7.30 6.06 -18.99
N THR A 366 7.22 6.76 -17.86
CA THR A 366 6.14 7.72 -17.59
C THR A 366 6.17 8.90 -18.57
N LEU A 367 7.36 9.43 -18.91
CA LEU A 367 7.50 10.48 -19.92
C LEU A 367 7.01 9.99 -21.28
N VAL A 368 7.40 8.79 -21.68
CA VAL A 368 7.01 8.16 -22.96
C VAL A 368 5.49 8.00 -23.03
N GLU A 369 4.86 7.51 -21.98
CA GLU A 369 3.40 7.38 -21.90
C GLU A 369 2.70 8.75 -22.03
N LYS A 370 3.21 9.79 -21.34
CA LYS A 370 2.61 11.13 -21.42
C LYS A 370 2.78 11.76 -22.81
N ILE A 371 3.87 11.50 -23.52
CA ILE A 371 4.06 11.90 -24.92
C ILE A 371 2.99 11.24 -25.81
N ILE A 372 2.77 9.93 -25.67
CA ILE A 372 1.78 9.17 -26.45
C ILE A 372 0.37 9.66 -26.15
N GLY A 373 0.03 9.79 -24.88
CA GLY A 373 -1.31 10.16 -24.43
C GLY A 373 -1.67 11.63 -24.60
N SER A 374 -0.73 12.49 -25.05
CA SER A 374 -0.95 13.94 -25.21
C SER A 374 -1.00 14.42 -26.65
N GLY A 375 -1.01 13.49 -27.63
CA GLY A 375 -1.18 13.80 -29.06
C GLY A 375 -2.58 14.32 -29.41
N GLU A 376 -2.88 14.35 -30.72
CA GLU A 376 -4.20 14.76 -31.22
C GLU A 376 -5.30 13.74 -30.89
N MET A 377 -4.96 12.46 -30.95
CA MET A 377 -5.88 11.37 -30.61
C MET A 377 -5.88 11.12 -29.11
N PHE A 378 -7.07 10.99 -28.53
CA PHE A 378 -7.19 10.57 -27.13
C PHE A 378 -6.79 9.09 -26.98
N ILE A 379 -5.73 8.83 -26.22
CA ILE A 379 -5.24 7.49 -25.90
C ILE A 379 -5.38 7.29 -24.39
N PRO A 380 -6.23 6.35 -23.93
CA PRO A 380 -6.29 5.98 -22.52
C PRO A 380 -4.94 5.49 -22.01
N MET A 381 -4.51 6.02 -20.87
CA MET A 381 -3.21 5.72 -20.27
C MET A 381 -3.34 4.71 -19.14
N GLY A 382 -2.70 3.54 -19.30
CA GLY A 382 -2.69 2.44 -18.35
C GLY A 382 -1.44 2.40 -17.47
N GLU A 383 -1.24 3.43 -16.65
CA GLU A 383 -0.10 3.53 -15.75
C GLU A 383 -0.17 2.46 -14.65
N GLU A 384 0.79 1.52 -14.65
CA GLU A 384 0.95 0.44 -13.66
C GLU A 384 -0.35 -0.41 -13.47
N THR A 385 -0.97 -0.83 -14.57
CA THR A 385 -2.24 -1.61 -14.53
C THR A 385 -2.06 -3.01 -13.97
N SER A 386 -0.91 -3.62 -14.20
CA SER A 386 -0.55 -5.01 -13.87
C SER A 386 -1.56 -6.06 -14.38
N VAL A 387 -2.33 -5.74 -15.43
CA VAL A 387 -3.41 -6.61 -15.93
C VAL A 387 -2.88 -7.95 -16.41
N LEU A 388 -1.76 -7.97 -17.16
CA LEU A 388 -1.17 -9.23 -17.64
C LEU A 388 -0.66 -10.09 -16.49
N GLU A 389 0.10 -9.50 -15.56
CA GLU A 389 0.64 -10.20 -14.40
C GLU A 389 -0.48 -10.81 -13.54
N GLU A 390 -1.52 -10.02 -13.24
CA GLU A 390 -2.69 -10.47 -12.49
C GLU A 390 -3.44 -11.60 -13.22
N PHE A 391 -3.62 -11.47 -14.54
CA PHE A 391 -4.28 -12.50 -15.34
C PHE A 391 -3.49 -13.81 -15.33
N VAL A 392 -2.21 -13.76 -15.70
CA VAL A 392 -1.35 -14.93 -15.81
C VAL A 392 -1.23 -15.66 -14.48
N THR A 393 -0.95 -14.94 -13.40
CA THR A 393 -0.81 -15.55 -12.07
C THR A 393 -2.10 -16.18 -11.58
N THR A 394 -3.25 -15.55 -11.81
CA THR A 394 -4.56 -16.12 -11.47
C THR A 394 -4.81 -17.42 -12.24
N LYS A 395 -4.55 -17.43 -13.57
CA LYS A 395 -4.75 -18.61 -14.40
C LYS A 395 -3.84 -19.79 -14.00
N ILE A 396 -2.59 -19.50 -13.69
CA ILE A 396 -1.65 -20.53 -13.20
C ILE A 396 -2.13 -21.13 -11.88
N MET A 397 -2.61 -20.30 -10.95
CA MET A 397 -3.15 -20.77 -9.67
C MET A 397 -4.41 -21.64 -9.85
N GLU A 398 -5.32 -21.24 -10.75
CA GLU A 398 -6.56 -21.97 -11.05
C GLU A 398 -6.27 -23.31 -11.72
N LYS A 399 -5.46 -23.30 -12.77
CA LYS A 399 -5.16 -24.49 -13.60
C LYS A 399 -4.04 -25.37 -13.05
N LYS A 400 -3.22 -24.85 -12.14
CA LYS A 400 -1.96 -25.48 -11.67
C LYS A 400 -1.03 -25.88 -12.84
N SER A 401 -1.05 -25.07 -13.92
CA SER A 401 -0.33 -25.31 -15.17
C SER A 401 0.13 -24.00 -15.78
N LEU A 402 1.23 -24.04 -16.54
CA LEU A 402 1.72 -22.94 -17.35
C LEU A 402 1.01 -22.85 -18.73
N ASN A 403 0.23 -23.85 -19.12
CA ASN A 403 -0.67 -23.76 -20.28
C ASN A 403 -1.94 -22.98 -19.89
N LEU A 404 -2.07 -21.77 -20.40
CA LEU A 404 -3.16 -20.86 -20.08
C LEU A 404 -4.44 -21.14 -20.88
N GLY A 405 -4.40 -22.01 -21.90
CA GLY A 405 -5.52 -22.39 -22.75
C GLY A 405 -5.60 -21.59 -24.04
N LYS A 406 -6.80 -21.50 -24.62
CA LYS A 406 -7.03 -20.95 -25.96
C LYS A 406 -6.84 -19.44 -26.02
N VAL A 407 -6.15 -18.97 -27.06
CA VAL A 407 -5.89 -17.54 -27.33
C VAL A 407 -7.18 -16.72 -27.38
N SER A 408 -8.26 -17.23 -27.98
CA SER A 408 -9.55 -16.53 -28.08
C SER A 408 -10.20 -16.27 -26.71
N GLU A 409 -10.17 -17.25 -25.81
CA GLU A 409 -10.69 -17.12 -24.44
C GLU A 409 -9.85 -16.12 -23.64
N ILE A 410 -8.54 -16.23 -23.72
CA ILE A 410 -7.58 -15.32 -23.06
C ILE A 410 -7.81 -13.87 -23.50
N ARG A 411 -7.96 -13.63 -24.82
CA ARG A 411 -8.23 -12.28 -25.35
C ARG A 411 -9.53 -11.69 -24.82
N ASN A 412 -10.60 -12.50 -24.74
CA ASN A 412 -11.88 -12.06 -24.21
C ASN A 412 -11.79 -11.70 -22.71
N GLU A 413 -11.10 -12.51 -21.93
CA GLU A 413 -10.90 -12.22 -20.50
C GLU A 413 -10.05 -10.97 -20.30
N LEU A 414 -8.96 -10.81 -21.04
CA LEU A 414 -8.11 -9.62 -20.98
C LEU A 414 -8.87 -8.37 -21.45
N PHE A 415 -9.69 -8.46 -22.50
CA PHE A 415 -10.56 -7.38 -22.93
C PHE A 415 -11.46 -6.90 -21.77
N ASN A 416 -12.11 -7.82 -21.07
CA ASN A 416 -12.97 -7.49 -19.94
C ASN A 416 -12.19 -6.86 -18.79
N LYS A 417 -10.97 -7.34 -18.50
CA LYS A 417 -10.10 -6.75 -17.46
C LYS A 417 -9.68 -5.32 -17.84
N TYR A 418 -9.25 -5.06 -19.07
CA TYR A 418 -8.92 -3.71 -19.55
C TYR A 418 -10.14 -2.78 -19.57
N LYS A 419 -11.32 -3.29 -19.97
CA LYS A 419 -12.59 -2.55 -19.91
C LYS A 419 -12.94 -2.17 -18.46
N LYS A 420 -12.80 -3.10 -17.52
CA LYS A 420 -13.00 -2.85 -16.07
C LYS A 420 -12.02 -1.80 -15.52
N ARG A 421 -10.81 -1.70 -16.08
CA ARG A 421 -9.83 -0.66 -15.75
C ARG A 421 -10.10 0.69 -16.43
N GLY A 422 -11.16 0.80 -17.24
CA GLY A 422 -11.53 2.02 -17.96
C GLY A 422 -10.64 2.37 -19.16
N LEU A 423 -9.82 1.42 -19.63
CA LEU A 423 -8.93 1.61 -20.78
C LEU A 423 -9.63 1.36 -22.12
N ILE A 424 -10.75 0.67 -22.08
CA ILE A 424 -11.60 0.36 -23.25
C ILE A 424 -13.00 0.82 -22.93
N SER A 425 -13.60 1.57 -23.84
CA SER A 425 -15.02 1.95 -23.78
C SER A 425 -15.59 2.12 -25.19
N ASP A 426 -16.91 2.10 -25.31
CA ASP A 426 -17.60 2.34 -26.59
C ASP A 426 -17.35 3.75 -27.15
N LYS A 427 -16.81 4.66 -26.33
CA LYS A 427 -16.47 6.04 -26.68
C LYS A 427 -15.04 6.22 -27.17
N PHE A 428 -14.15 5.25 -26.93
CA PHE A 428 -12.71 5.37 -27.24
C PHE A 428 -12.31 4.31 -28.27
N SER A 429 -11.27 4.61 -29.04
CA SER A 429 -10.62 3.64 -29.91
C SER A 429 -10.11 2.45 -29.08
N ASN A 430 -9.99 1.27 -29.69
CA ASN A 430 -9.44 0.08 -29.06
C ASN A 430 -7.91 0.17 -28.84
N ILE A 431 -7.33 1.38 -28.93
CA ILE A 431 -5.92 1.67 -28.71
C ILE A 431 -5.77 2.31 -27.32
N PHE A 432 -4.86 1.78 -26.52
CA PHE A 432 -4.53 2.30 -25.19
C PHE A 432 -3.10 1.95 -24.83
N THR A 433 -2.53 2.60 -23.81
CA THR A 433 -1.22 2.19 -23.26
C THR A 433 -1.40 1.21 -22.10
N ASP A 434 -0.48 0.26 -21.96
CA ASP A 434 -0.25 -0.52 -20.74
C ASP A 434 1.23 -0.35 -20.34
N LYS A 435 1.44 0.52 -19.35
CA LYS A 435 2.76 0.81 -18.80
C LYS A 435 2.98 0.06 -17.49
N SER A 436 2.90 -1.25 -17.54
CA SER A 436 3.29 -2.13 -16.43
C SER A 436 4.71 -2.64 -16.70
N LEU A 437 5.67 -2.16 -15.92
CA LEU A 437 7.09 -2.39 -16.22
C LEU A 437 7.47 -3.87 -16.23
N ASN A 438 6.82 -4.70 -15.39
CA ASN A 438 6.98 -6.15 -15.38
C ASN A 438 6.51 -6.86 -16.67
N ASN A 439 5.84 -6.16 -17.59
CA ASN A 439 5.39 -6.77 -18.86
C ASN A 439 6.55 -7.31 -19.71
N PHE A 440 7.80 -6.96 -19.43
CA PHE A 440 8.95 -7.58 -20.11
C PHE A 440 9.07 -9.09 -19.82
N PHE A 441 8.58 -9.59 -18.70
CA PHE A 441 8.51 -11.03 -18.42
C PHE A 441 7.52 -11.74 -19.35
N PHE A 442 6.55 -11.02 -19.91
CA PHE A 442 5.47 -11.56 -20.74
C PHE A 442 5.63 -11.31 -22.25
N LEU A 443 6.82 -10.92 -22.73
CA LEU A 443 7.05 -10.58 -24.15
C LEU A 443 6.63 -11.69 -25.11
N LYS A 444 6.98 -12.95 -24.80
CA LYS A 444 6.56 -14.12 -25.59
C LYS A 444 5.03 -14.24 -25.58
N PHE A 445 4.40 -14.17 -24.41
CA PHE A 445 2.96 -14.25 -24.24
C PHE A 445 2.24 -13.10 -24.97
N ILE A 446 2.73 -11.85 -24.85
CA ILE A 446 2.17 -10.69 -25.57
C ILE A 446 2.18 -10.93 -27.07
N LYS A 447 3.28 -11.43 -27.63
CA LYS A 447 3.39 -11.71 -29.07
C LYS A 447 2.39 -12.76 -29.51
N GLU A 448 2.18 -13.82 -28.74
CA GLU A 448 1.21 -14.87 -29.06
C GLU A 448 -0.24 -14.37 -28.98
N ILE A 449 -0.56 -13.56 -27.95
CA ILE A 449 -1.92 -13.03 -27.75
C ILE A 449 -2.20 -11.84 -28.68
N TYR A 450 -1.25 -10.94 -28.87
CA TYR A 450 -1.40 -9.70 -29.65
C TYR A 450 -0.25 -9.55 -30.66
N PRO A 451 -0.24 -10.32 -31.76
CA PRO A 451 0.86 -10.30 -32.73
C PRO A 451 1.11 -8.93 -33.39
N ASN A 452 0.10 -8.05 -33.38
CA ASN A 452 0.18 -6.68 -33.90
C ASN A 452 0.39 -5.63 -32.81
N ALA A 453 0.62 -6.02 -31.55
CA ALA A 453 0.88 -5.09 -30.46
C ALA A 453 2.13 -4.25 -30.71
N LYS A 454 2.11 -3.01 -30.23
CA LYS A 454 3.30 -2.15 -30.22
C LYS A 454 3.98 -2.26 -28.86
N ILE A 455 5.25 -2.63 -28.85
CA ILE A 455 6.03 -2.72 -27.62
C ILE A 455 7.15 -1.70 -27.67
N ILE A 456 7.24 -0.84 -26.67
CA ILE A 456 8.25 0.17 -26.50
C ILE A 456 9.10 -0.20 -25.31
N ASN A 457 10.37 -0.49 -25.56
CA ASN A 457 11.34 -0.75 -24.51
C ASN A 457 12.11 0.54 -24.17
N CYS A 458 11.81 1.11 -23.00
CA CYS A 458 12.45 2.32 -22.52
C CYS A 458 13.81 1.97 -21.88
N LYS A 459 14.88 2.30 -22.56
CA LYS A 459 16.26 2.13 -22.09
C LYS A 459 16.82 3.44 -21.55
N ARG A 460 17.53 3.34 -20.45
CA ARG A 460 18.27 4.44 -19.82
C ARG A 460 19.61 3.91 -19.32
N ASP A 461 20.59 4.79 -19.18
CA ASP A 461 21.86 4.47 -18.54
C ASP A 461 21.67 3.68 -17.23
N ALA A 462 22.42 2.58 -17.10
CA ALA A 462 22.23 1.61 -16.02
C ALA A 462 22.52 2.23 -14.64
N LEU A 463 23.65 2.95 -14.51
CA LEU A 463 24.05 3.61 -13.27
C LEU A 463 22.99 4.63 -12.83
N SER A 464 22.52 5.43 -13.78
CA SER A 464 21.46 6.43 -13.55
C SER A 464 20.16 5.79 -13.08
N SER A 465 19.78 4.66 -13.67
CA SER A 465 18.56 3.92 -13.29
C SER A 465 18.70 3.29 -11.90
N ILE A 466 19.80 2.59 -11.62
CA ILE A 466 20.06 1.93 -10.33
C ILE A 466 20.07 2.94 -9.19
N VAL A 467 20.84 4.04 -9.32
CA VAL A 467 20.87 5.08 -8.29
C VAL A 467 19.49 5.72 -8.12
N SER A 468 18.77 5.95 -9.22
CA SER A 468 17.44 6.54 -9.16
C SER A 468 16.41 5.60 -8.51
N ILE A 469 16.48 4.28 -8.76
CA ILE A 469 15.64 3.27 -8.09
C ILE A 469 15.90 3.32 -6.59
N PHE A 470 17.16 3.23 -6.20
CA PHE A 470 17.56 3.16 -4.79
C PHE A 470 17.22 4.42 -4.00
N ARG A 471 17.31 5.61 -4.63
CA ARG A 471 16.96 6.89 -4.00
C ARG A 471 15.44 7.12 -3.82
N ASN A 472 14.61 6.53 -4.68
CA ASN A 472 13.19 6.89 -4.74
C ASN A 472 12.26 6.00 -3.90
N GLN A 473 12.79 5.13 -3.03
CA GLN A 473 11.96 4.30 -2.14
C GLN A 473 10.73 3.73 -2.84
N LEU A 474 10.92 2.82 -3.78
CA LEU A 474 9.80 2.18 -4.47
C LEU A 474 9.13 1.18 -3.51
N THR A 475 8.26 1.68 -2.65
CA THR A 475 7.70 1.01 -1.46
C THR A 475 7.00 -0.32 -1.74
N GLU A 476 6.47 -0.49 -2.96
CA GLU A 476 5.77 -1.71 -3.38
C GLU A 476 6.70 -2.75 -4.00
N LEU A 477 7.94 -2.37 -4.35
CA LEU A 477 8.91 -3.25 -5.00
C LEU A 477 9.91 -3.79 -3.97
N ALA A 478 9.63 -4.96 -3.41
CA ALA A 478 10.46 -5.58 -2.36
C ALA A 478 11.93 -5.73 -2.76
N TRP A 479 12.21 -6.08 -4.01
CA TRP A 479 13.58 -6.22 -4.53
C TRP A 479 14.34 -4.88 -4.63
N ALA A 480 13.64 -3.76 -4.72
CA ALA A 480 14.26 -2.42 -4.81
C ALA A 480 14.88 -1.94 -3.49
N HIS A 481 14.74 -2.71 -2.41
CA HIS A 481 15.31 -2.39 -1.10
C HIS A 481 16.68 -3.05 -0.83
N ASP A 482 17.23 -3.77 -1.79
CA ASP A 482 18.56 -4.35 -1.73
C ASP A 482 19.31 -4.15 -3.04
N LEU A 483 20.56 -3.68 -2.97
CA LEU A 483 21.36 -3.38 -4.18
C LEU A 483 21.66 -4.64 -5.00
N ASN A 484 21.94 -5.79 -4.38
CA ASN A 484 22.15 -7.04 -5.14
C ASN A 484 20.91 -7.42 -5.92
N ASN A 485 19.73 -7.27 -5.31
CA ASN A 485 18.46 -7.54 -5.96
C ASN A 485 18.16 -6.55 -7.11
N ILE A 486 18.52 -5.28 -6.95
CA ILE A 486 18.39 -4.28 -8.04
C ILE A 486 19.27 -4.69 -9.23
N PHE A 487 20.52 -5.05 -8.99
CA PHE A 487 21.42 -5.50 -10.05
C PHE A 487 20.92 -6.80 -10.71
N LYS A 488 20.45 -7.78 -9.92
CA LYS A 488 19.87 -9.03 -10.43
C LYS A 488 18.63 -8.79 -11.29
N TYR A 489 17.74 -7.89 -10.84
CA TYR A 489 16.54 -7.51 -11.62
C TYR A 489 16.90 -6.86 -12.95
N PHE A 490 17.90 -5.97 -12.93
CA PHE A 490 18.39 -5.31 -14.12
C PHE A 490 19.00 -6.30 -15.11
N ASP A 491 19.76 -7.27 -14.62
CA ASP A 491 20.37 -8.34 -15.43
C ASP A 491 19.29 -9.22 -16.09
N ASN A 492 18.31 -9.69 -15.31
CA ASN A 492 17.17 -10.45 -15.83
C ASN A 492 16.43 -9.68 -16.94
N TYR A 493 16.16 -8.40 -16.72
CA TYR A 493 15.53 -7.54 -17.73
C TYR A 493 16.35 -7.48 -19.02
N LEU A 494 17.65 -7.26 -18.93
CA LEU A 494 18.52 -7.18 -20.10
C LEU A 494 18.58 -8.52 -20.84
N GLN A 495 18.71 -9.63 -20.14
CA GLN A 495 18.76 -10.97 -20.74
C GLN A 495 17.43 -11.30 -21.45
N ILE A 496 16.29 -11.14 -20.80
CA ILE A 496 14.98 -11.45 -21.38
C ILE A 496 14.72 -10.59 -22.62
N THR A 497 14.96 -9.28 -22.53
CA THR A 497 14.69 -8.39 -23.67
C THR A 497 15.66 -8.61 -24.83
N ARG A 498 16.93 -8.92 -24.55
CA ARG A 498 17.92 -9.28 -25.60
C ARG A 498 17.51 -10.56 -26.30
N ASN A 499 17.31 -11.66 -25.57
CA ASN A 499 16.93 -12.95 -26.13
C ASN A 499 15.65 -12.87 -26.97
N PHE A 500 14.67 -12.10 -26.48
CA PHE A 500 13.43 -11.89 -27.23
C PHE A 500 13.68 -11.13 -28.55
N ASN A 501 14.48 -10.08 -28.55
CA ASN A 501 14.77 -9.27 -29.73
C ASN A 501 15.63 -10.03 -30.77
N GLU A 502 16.54 -10.89 -30.35
CA GLU A 502 17.31 -11.76 -31.25
C GLU A 502 16.39 -12.69 -32.07
N ILE A 503 15.36 -13.26 -31.43
CA ILE A 503 14.40 -14.15 -32.08
C ILE A 503 13.34 -13.36 -32.88
N ASN A 504 13.06 -12.13 -32.46
CA ASN A 504 11.96 -11.30 -32.99
C ASN A 504 12.45 -9.90 -33.39
N PRO A 505 13.32 -9.78 -34.40
CA PRO A 505 13.87 -8.49 -34.80
C PRO A 505 12.75 -7.52 -35.24
N ASN A 506 12.86 -6.26 -34.84
CA ASN A 506 11.91 -5.18 -35.14
C ASN A 506 10.51 -5.28 -34.49
N PHE A 507 10.26 -6.27 -33.64
CA PHE A 507 8.97 -6.35 -32.91
C PHE A 507 8.90 -5.34 -31.77
N VAL A 508 10.04 -5.03 -31.13
CA VAL A 508 10.15 -4.08 -30.02
C VAL A 508 10.87 -2.82 -30.48
N TYR A 509 10.29 -1.66 -30.22
CA TYR A 509 10.94 -0.36 -30.44
C TYR A 509 11.84 0.01 -29.26
N GLU A 510 13.15 0.05 -29.50
CA GLU A 510 14.16 0.41 -28.50
C GLU A 510 14.27 1.94 -28.39
N LEU A 511 13.72 2.53 -27.32
CA LEU A 511 13.75 3.96 -27.07
C LEU A 511 14.85 4.29 -26.05
N GLN A 512 15.86 5.05 -26.45
CA GLN A 512 16.90 5.56 -25.56
C GLN A 512 16.44 6.87 -24.91
N PHE A 513 16.31 6.87 -23.58
CA PHE A 513 15.87 8.03 -22.81
C PHE A 513 16.73 9.26 -23.06
N GLU A 514 18.05 9.09 -23.12
CA GLU A 514 19.00 10.17 -23.34
C GLU A 514 18.81 10.82 -24.71
N LYS A 515 18.53 10.01 -25.75
CA LYS A 515 18.22 10.53 -27.09
C LYS A 515 16.93 11.32 -27.11
N LEU A 516 15.89 10.80 -26.43
CA LEU A 516 14.58 11.47 -26.31
C LEU A 516 14.71 12.82 -25.62
N VAL A 517 15.49 12.92 -24.54
CA VAL A 517 15.66 14.16 -23.77
C VAL A 517 16.51 15.18 -24.53
N ASN A 518 17.52 14.71 -25.30
CA ASN A 518 18.39 15.59 -26.08
C ASN A 518 17.73 16.08 -27.37
N ASN A 519 16.91 15.26 -28.02
CA ASN A 519 16.24 15.57 -29.28
C ASN A 519 14.75 15.23 -29.23
N PRO A 520 13.96 15.89 -28.36
CA PRO A 520 12.60 15.47 -28.02
C PRO A 520 11.65 15.44 -29.22
N GLU A 521 11.75 16.41 -30.12
CA GLU A 521 10.88 16.46 -31.30
C GLU A 521 11.17 15.31 -32.27
N LYS A 522 12.43 15.10 -32.62
CA LYS A 522 12.86 14.04 -33.54
C LYS A 522 12.49 12.66 -33.01
N GLU A 523 12.79 12.39 -31.75
CA GLU A 523 12.57 11.06 -31.17
C GLU A 523 11.08 10.81 -30.86
N SER A 524 10.31 11.83 -30.46
CA SER A 524 8.86 11.68 -30.30
C SER A 524 8.13 11.47 -31.63
N LYS A 525 8.60 12.10 -32.75
CA LYS A 525 8.06 11.80 -34.10
C LYS A 525 8.27 10.34 -34.49
N LYS A 526 9.47 9.79 -34.24
CA LYS A 526 9.74 8.35 -34.49
C LYS A 526 8.88 7.44 -33.63
N LEU A 527 8.75 7.76 -32.35
CA LEU A 527 7.90 7.02 -31.40
C LEU A 527 6.46 6.97 -31.88
N MET A 528 5.85 8.12 -32.19
CA MET A 528 4.47 8.20 -32.65
C MET A 528 4.26 7.45 -33.98
N LYS A 529 5.22 7.56 -34.92
CA LYS A 529 5.21 6.80 -36.17
C LYS A 529 5.22 5.28 -35.92
N PHE A 530 6.06 4.80 -35.00
CA PHE A 530 6.08 3.38 -34.62
C PHE A 530 4.74 2.92 -34.05
N CYS A 531 4.10 3.74 -33.20
CA CYS A 531 2.78 3.47 -32.63
C CYS A 531 1.64 3.55 -33.67
N GLY A 532 1.88 4.05 -34.89
CA GLY A 532 0.85 4.32 -35.88
C GLY A 532 -0.07 5.49 -35.51
N LEU A 533 0.45 6.45 -34.72
CA LEU A 533 -0.27 7.61 -34.21
C LEU A 533 0.20 8.91 -34.87
N PRO A 534 -0.70 9.89 -35.08
CA PRO A 534 -0.32 11.20 -35.57
C PRO A 534 0.52 11.94 -34.53
N TRP A 535 1.59 12.59 -34.99
CA TRP A 535 2.39 13.45 -34.13
C TRP A 535 1.92 14.90 -34.22
N SER A 536 1.87 15.57 -33.09
CA SER A 536 1.70 17.03 -33.02
C SER A 536 2.57 17.61 -31.91
N LYS A 537 2.73 18.93 -31.89
CA LYS A 537 3.49 19.63 -30.84
C LYS A 537 2.90 19.40 -29.43
N LYS A 538 1.61 19.08 -29.33
CA LYS A 538 0.95 18.74 -28.06
C LYS A 538 1.60 17.53 -27.38
N CYS A 539 2.17 16.59 -28.12
CA CYS A 539 2.94 15.47 -27.57
C CYS A 539 4.07 15.91 -26.64
N LEU A 540 4.70 17.06 -26.90
CA LEU A 540 5.77 17.63 -26.09
C LEU A 540 5.28 18.65 -25.05
N GLU A 541 4.03 19.05 -25.14
CA GLU A 541 3.37 19.99 -24.22
C GLU A 541 2.53 19.31 -23.15
N PHE A 542 2.75 18.01 -22.91
CA PHE A 542 2.02 17.20 -21.93
C PHE A 542 1.95 17.87 -20.55
N TYR A 543 2.98 18.60 -20.13
CA TYR A 543 3.04 19.30 -18.84
C TYR A 543 2.03 20.44 -18.68
N LYS A 544 1.44 20.93 -19.79
CA LYS A 544 0.39 21.94 -19.78
C LYS A 544 -1.01 21.37 -19.45
N ARG A 545 -1.14 20.04 -19.51
CA ARG A 545 -2.41 19.35 -19.24
C ARG A 545 -2.76 19.42 -17.76
N LYS A 546 -3.98 19.88 -17.44
CA LYS A 546 -4.51 19.95 -16.07
C LYS A 546 -5.09 18.64 -15.56
N ASP A 547 -5.41 17.71 -16.46
CA ASP A 547 -6.01 16.40 -16.18
C ASP A 547 -4.97 15.29 -15.94
N LEU A 548 -3.67 15.62 -15.96
CA LEU A 548 -2.62 14.63 -15.72
C LEU A 548 -2.65 14.14 -14.27
N ILE A 549 -2.86 12.84 -14.16
CA ILE A 549 -2.75 12.08 -12.92
C ILE A 549 -1.53 11.17 -13.04
N SER A 550 -0.74 11.06 -11.99
CA SER A 550 0.32 10.05 -11.91
C SER A 550 0.61 9.68 -10.47
N LYS A 551 0.65 8.39 -10.20
CA LYS A 551 1.03 7.78 -8.92
C LYS A 551 2.51 7.44 -8.84
N THR A 552 3.24 7.55 -9.95
CA THR A 552 4.66 7.17 -10.00
C THR A 552 5.55 8.18 -9.28
N ALA A 553 6.76 7.74 -8.97
CA ALA A 553 7.82 8.60 -8.43
C ALA A 553 8.23 9.76 -9.39
N SER A 554 7.72 9.75 -10.63
CA SER A 554 7.95 10.80 -11.64
C SER A 554 6.88 11.91 -11.64
N ASN A 555 5.90 11.87 -10.74
CA ASN A 555 4.75 12.78 -10.71
C ASN A 555 5.13 14.27 -10.82
N ILE A 556 6.14 14.70 -10.06
CA ILE A 556 6.60 16.10 -10.11
C ILE A 556 7.28 16.40 -11.46
N GLN A 557 8.06 15.44 -11.98
CA GLN A 557 8.87 15.64 -13.19
C GLN A 557 8.02 15.81 -14.46
N ILE A 558 6.89 15.09 -14.56
CA ILE A 558 6.00 15.17 -15.73
C ILE A 558 5.19 16.48 -15.80
N ARG A 559 5.28 17.34 -14.80
CA ARG A 559 4.59 18.63 -14.75
C ARG A 559 5.48 19.80 -15.15
N SER A 560 6.63 19.50 -15.70
CA SER A 560 7.55 20.47 -16.30
C SER A 560 7.95 20.03 -17.71
N ALA A 561 8.41 20.97 -18.53
CA ALA A 561 8.94 20.64 -19.84
C ALA A 561 10.12 19.66 -19.74
N ILE A 562 10.37 18.93 -20.81
CA ILE A 562 11.52 18.02 -20.88
C ILE A 562 12.80 18.83 -20.65
N TYR A 563 13.57 18.43 -19.65
CA TYR A 563 14.82 19.09 -19.31
C TYR A 563 15.99 18.10 -19.39
N LYS A 564 17.14 18.63 -19.82
CA LYS A 564 18.37 17.85 -19.92
C LYS A 564 18.93 17.62 -18.52
N HIS A 565 19.03 16.37 -18.11
CA HIS A 565 19.82 15.98 -16.95
C HIS A 565 21.18 15.51 -17.41
N SER A 566 22.24 16.03 -16.80
CA SER A 566 23.57 15.50 -17.02
C SER A 566 23.65 14.10 -16.43
N LEU A 567 24.10 13.14 -17.22
CA LEU A 567 24.42 11.76 -16.79
C LEU A 567 25.52 11.77 -15.73
N GLU A 568 26.43 12.74 -15.78
CA GLU A 568 27.51 12.96 -14.85
C GLU A 568 27.08 13.06 -13.39
N ARG A 569 25.83 13.43 -13.14
CA ARG A 569 25.23 13.50 -11.79
C ARG A 569 25.36 12.20 -10.99
N TYR A 570 25.42 11.06 -11.65
CA TYR A 570 25.45 9.75 -11.00
C TYR A 570 26.85 9.13 -10.96
N LEU A 571 27.81 9.66 -11.70
CA LEU A 571 29.20 9.17 -11.72
C LEU A 571 29.84 9.05 -10.33
N PRO A 572 29.61 9.96 -9.36
CA PRO A 572 30.17 9.83 -8.01
C PRO A 572 29.77 8.54 -7.29
N TYR A 573 28.67 7.88 -7.69
CA TYR A 573 28.21 6.63 -7.08
C TYR A 573 28.89 5.39 -7.66
N LYS A 574 29.48 5.47 -8.86
CA LYS A 574 30.06 4.31 -9.56
C LYS A 574 31.05 3.56 -8.67
N LYS A 575 31.96 4.27 -8.01
CA LYS A 575 32.97 3.66 -7.12
C LYS A 575 32.36 2.84 -5.97
N PHE A 576 31.23 3.29 -5.41
CA PHE A 576 30.56 2.59 -4.30
C PHE A 576 29.71 1.41 -4.81
N LEU A 577 29.23 1.45 -6.04
CA LEU A 577 28.38 0.42 -6.64
C LEU A 577 29.18 -0.68 -7.33
N ASN A 578 30.47 -0.47 -7.59
CA ASN A 578 31.34 -1.46 -8.25
C ASN A 578 31.35 -2.83 -7.53
N GLN A 579 31.28 -2.84 -6.19
CA GLN A 579 31.24 -4.11 -5.44
C GLN A 579 30.00 -4.97 -5.76
N TYR A 580 28.88 -4.36 -6.20
CA TYR A 580 27.65 -5.05 -6.61
C TYR A 580 27.64 -5.33 -8.11
N GLY A 581 28.23 -4.43 -8.91
CA GLY A 581 28.15 -4.39 -10.37
C GLY A 581 29.24 -5.15 -11.10
N LYS A 582 30.47 -5.30 -10.52
CA LYS A 582 31.66 -5.85 -11.21
C LYS A 582 31.46 -7.23 -11.86
N LYS A 583 30.50 -8.03 -11.42
CA LYS A 583 30.18 -9.33 -11.99
C LYS A 583 29.28 -9.26 -13.23
N TYR A 584 28.75 -8.08 -13.56
CA TYR A 584 27.85 -7.88 -14.69
C TYR A 584 28.57 -7.09 -15.80
N SER A 585 28.74 -7.70 -16.98
CA SER A 585 29.43 -7.08 -18.13
C SER A 585 28.82 -5.77 -18.60
N TRP A 586 27.51 -5.60 -18.43
CA TRP A 586 26.79 -4.39 -18.84
C TRP A 586 26.98 -3.18 -17.90
N PHE A 587 27.60 -3.39 -16.73
CA PHE A 587 27.82 -2.32 -15.74
C PHE A 587 29.24 -1.72 -15.82
N ASN A 588 30.21 -2.43 -16.39
CA ASN A 588 31.61 -2.04 -16.48
C ASN A 588 31.90 -0.87 -17.43
#